data_85e2b7f86844d617953a273594dbd762
#
_entry.id   85e2b7f86844d617953a273594dbd762
#
_cell.length_a   1.000
_cell.length_b   1.000
_cell.length_c   1.000
_cell.angle_alpha   90.00
_cell.angle_beta   90.00
_cell.angle_gamma   90.00
#
_symmetry.space_group_name_H-M   'P 1'
#
loop_
_entity.id
_entity.type
_entity.pdbx_description
1 polymer ?
#
loop_
_entity_poly.entity_id
_entity_poly.type
_entity_poly.pdbx_seq_one_letter_code
_entity_poly.pdbx_strand_id
1 'polypeptide(L)'
;MVVSIDKRYPGQARRVMMGLWSMLPQFSYTKLIIAVDPDINVRNWDDVMWALATRFDASRDVVTLADTPVDYLDFASPRSGLGGKLGLDATNKIGAETEREWGAVLKMNDDVIARVDAMWGELGLDKETTR
;
A
#
# COMPACT_ATOMS: atom_id res chain seq x y z
N MET A 1 7.65 -4.67 3.55
CA MET A 1 8.09 -3.75 2.46
C MET A 1 6.87 -3.04 1.90
N VAL A 2 6.92 -1.73 1.68
CA VAL A 2 5.94 -1.01 0.85
C VAL A 2 6.65 -0.61 -0.44
N VAL A 3 6.02 -0.84 -1.59
CA VAL A 3 6.58 -0.55 -2.92
C VAL A 3 5.61 0.32 -3.71
N SER A 4 6.10 1.44 -4.22
CA SER A 4 5.35 2.31 -5.14
C SER A 4 5.59 1.86 -6.58
N ILE A 5 4.53 1.70 -7.35
CA ILE A 5 4.57 1.31 -8.75
C ILE A 5 3.68 2.22 -9.60
N ASP A 6 4.18 2.66 -10.75
CA ASP A 6 3.36 3.29 -11.79
C ASP A 6 2.66 2.18 -12.60
N LYS A 7 1.48 1.77 -12.11
CA LYS A 7 0.75 0.64 -12.68
C LYS A 7 0.15 0.99 -14.05
N ARG A 8 0.44 0.20 -15.08
CA ARG A 8 0.05 0.44 -16.46
C ARG A 8 -0.84 -0.65 -17.08
N TYR A 9 -0.93 -1.80 -16.43
CA TYR A 9 -1.76 -2.91 -16.92
C TYR A 9 -2.28 -3.75 -15.75
N PRO A 10 -3.41 -4.46 -15.94
CA PRO A 10 -3.97 -5.35 -14.93
C PRO A 10 -2.97 -6.42 -14.47
N GLY A 11 -2.92 -6.70 -13.17
CA GLY A 11 -2.06 -7.73 -12.59
C GLY A 11 -0.59 -7.31 -12.41
N GLN A 12 -0.21 -6.08 -12.74
CA GLN A 12 1.19 -5.64 -12.61
C GLN A 12 1.68 -5.66 -11.16
N ALA A 13 0.84 -5.31 -10.19
CA ALA A 13 1.21 -5.36 -8.77
C ALA A 13 1.60 -6.78 -8.35
N ARG A 14 0.82 -7.79 -8.75
CA ARG A 14 1.15 -9.20 -8.49
C ARG A 14 2.46 -9.62 -9.13
N ARG A 15 2.71 -9.20 -10.38
CA ARG A 15 3.97 -9.47 -11.08
C ARG A 15 5.16 -8.87 -10.33
N VAL A 16 5.03 -7.64 -9.82
CA VAL A 16 6.08 -6.99 -9.02
C VAL A 16 6.34 -7.75 -7.73
N MET A 17 5.31 -8.16 -7.00
CA MET A 17 5.43 -8.97 -5.79
C MET A 17 6.19 -10.27 -6.06
N MET A 18 5.79 -11.02 -7.09
CA MET A 18 6.46 -12.27 -7.50
C MET A 18 7.92 -12.03 -7.90
N GLY A 19 8.18 -10.94 -8.63
CA GLY A 19 9.54 -10.55 -9.01
C GLY A 19 10.43 -10.27 -7.80
N LEU A 20 9.93 -9.48 -6.85
CA LEU A 20 10.67 -9.16 -5.62
C LEU A 20 11.00 -10.42 -4.80
N TRP A 21 10.06 -11.34 -4.66
CA TRP A 21 10.28 -12.57 -3.89
C TRP A 21 11.21 -13.56 -4.58
N SER A 22 11.37 -13.50 -5.91
CA SER A 22 12.13 -14.47 -6.69
C SER A 22 13.50 -13.99 -7.18
N MET A 23 13.66 -12.67 -7.44
CA MET A 23 14.85 -12.19 -8.15
C MET A 23 16.03 -11.84 -7.25
N LEU A 24 15.77 -11.32 -6.06
CA LEU A 24 16.81 -10.82 -5.18
C LEU A 24 16.83 -11.60 -3.87
N PRO A 25 17.94 -12.25 -3.52
CA PRO A 25 18.03 -13.08 -2.30
C PRO A 25 17.58 -12.35 -1.04
N GLN A 26 17.94 -11.05 -0.89
CA GLN A 26 17.55 -10.24 0.26
C GLN A 26 16.04 -10.04 0.36
N PHE A 27 15.35 -9.95 -0.77
CA PHE A 27 13.90 -9.76 -0.82
C PHE A 27 13.12 -11.06 -0.76
N SER A 28 13.76 -12.20 -1.04
CA SER A 28 13.14 -13.50 -0.88
C SER A 28 12.70 -13.76 0.57
N TYR A 29 13.35 -13.12 1.54
CA TYR A 29 12.98 -13.20 2.97
C TYR A 29 11.87 -12.23 3.40
N THR A 30 11.52 -11.25 2.56
CA THR A 30 10.43 -10.32 2.85
C THR A 30 9.09 -11.04 2.94
N LYS A 31 8.45 -11.01 4.11
CA LYS A 31 7.18 -11.71 4.35
C LYS A 31 5.98 -10.94 3.82
N LEU A 32 5.98 -9.62 3.97
CA LEU A 32 4.86 -8.75 3.60
C LEU A 32 5.30 -7.73 2.55
N ILE A 33 4.57 -7.68 1.44
CA ILE A 33 4.71 -6.63 0.43
C ILE A 33 3.35 -5.93 0.26
N ILE A 34 3.35 -4.61 0.35
CA ILE A 34 2.20 -3.76 0.02
C ILE A 34 2.59 -2.95 -1.22
N ALA A 35 1.85 -3.12 -2.31
CA ALA A 35 2.01 -2.32 -3.51
C ALA A 35 1.02 -1.15 -3.51
N VAL A 36 1.53 0.05 -3.79
CA VAL A 36 0.75 1.29 -3.85
C VAL A 36 1.09 2.08 -5.11
N ASP A 37 0.25 3.05 -5.46
CA ASP A 37 0.52 3.96 -6.57
C ASP A 37 1.49 5.09 -6.19
N PRO A 38 2.04 5.85 -7.17
CA PRO A 38 3.00 6.93 -6.93
C PRO A 38 2.47 8.11 -6.12
N ASP A 39 1.16 8.29 -6.03
CA ASP A 39 0.51 9.33 -5.22
C ASP A 39 0.51 9.05 -3.71
N ILE A 40 0.93 7.85 -3.31
CA ILE A 40 1.03 7.43 -1.91
C ILE A 40 2.47 7.58 -1.42
N ASN A 41 2.65 8.30 -0.32
CA ASN A 41 3.95 8.37 0.33
C ASN A 41 4.24 7.08 1.10
N VAL A 42 5.11 6.23 0.54
CA VAL A 42 5.48 4.93 1.12
C VAL A 42 6.15 5.00 2.50
N ARG A 43 6.57 6.18 2.93
CA ARG A 43 7.16 6.43 4.26
C ARG A 43 6.18 6.98 5.27
N ASN A 44 4.97 7.32 4.84
CA ASN A 44 3.88 7.77 5.70
C ASN A 44 2.86 6.63 5.86
N TRP A 45 2.74 6.08 7.07
CA TRP A 45 1.81 5.00 7.33
C TRP A 45 0.35 5.41 7.20
N ASP A 46 0.00 6.66 7.45
CA ASP A 46 -1.37 7.15 7.29
C ASP A 46 -1.78 7.10 5.81
N ASP A 47 -0.87 7.49 4.90
CA ASP A 47 -1.10 7.37 3.44
C ASP A 47 -1.22 5.91 3.00
N VAL A 48 -0.35 5.04 3.50
CA VAL A 48 -0.40 3.61 3.17
C VAL A 48 -1.68 2.96 3.68
N MET A 49 -2.09 3.29 4.91
CA MET A 49 -3.35 2.80 5.49
C MET A 49 -4.57 3.35 4.76
N TRP A 50 -4.51 4.62 4.31
CA TRP A 50 -5.55 5.19 3.47
C TRP A 50 -5.67 4.43 2.14
N ALA A 51 -4.56 4.11 1.47
CA ALA A 51 -4.57 3.32 0.25
C ALA A 51 -5.16 1.91 0.48
N LEU A 52 -4.79 1.24 1.56
CA LEU A 52 -5.36 -0.05 1.95
C LEU A 52 -6.87 0.06 2.23
N ALA A 53 -7.31 1.12 2.91
CA ALA A 53 -8.72 1.29 3.25
C ALA A 53 -9.60 1.64 2.03
N THR A 54 -9.03 2.28 1.00
CA THR A 54 -9.81 2.81 -0.13
C THR A 54 -9.65 2.06 -1.44
N ARG A 55 -8.54 1.32 -1.64
CA ARG A 55 -8.18 0.69 -2.93
C ARG A 55 -8.11 -0.83 -2.88
N PHE A 56 -8.07 -1.40 -1.69
CA PHE A 56 -7.85 -2.84 -1.47
C PHE A 56 -9.16 -3.56 -1.17
N ASP A 57 -9.34 -4.72 -1.79
CA ASP A 57 -10.39 -5.69 -1.47
C ASP A 57 -9.76 -7.07 -1.22
N ALA A 58 -10.08 -7.66 -0.07
CA ALA A 58 -9.45 -8.91 0.37
C ALA A 58 -9.74 -10.11 -0.56
N SER A 59 -10.85 -10.09 -1.29
CA SER A 59 -11.20 -11.18 -2.22
C SER A 59 -10.41 -11.13 -3.52
N ARG A 60 -9.96 -9.93 -3.92
CA ARG A 60 -9.28 -9.69 -5.19
C ARG A 60 -7.79 -9.46 -5.03
N ASP A 61 -7.39 -8.71 -4.01
CA ASP A 61 -6.09 -8.01 -3.95
C ASP A 61 -5.07 -8.68 -3.03
N VAL A 62 -5.42 -9.83 -2.46
CA VAL A 62 -4.51 -10.62 -1.63
C VAL A 62 -3.74 -11.64 -2.48
N VAL A 63 -2.45 -11.74 -2.20
CA VAL A 63 -1.59 -12.81 -2.68
C VAL A 63 -0.99 -13.52 -1.47
N THR A 64 -1.27 -14.80 -1.31
CA THR A 64 -0.66 -15.64 -0.28
C THR A 64 0.16 -16.74 -0.94
N LEU A 65 1.37 -16.95 -0.43
CA LEU A 65 2.22 -18.08 -0.82
C LEU A 65 2.59 -18.85 0.44
N ALA A 66 2.44 -20.15 0.40
CA ALA A 66 2.88 -21.04 1.47
C ALA A 66 4.23 -21.67 1.12
N ASP A 67 4.90 -22.22 2.12
CA ASP A 67 6.11 -23.05 1.97
C ASP A 67 7.21 -22.37 1.14
N THR A 68 7.47 -21.10 1.44
CA THR A 68 8.53 -20.30 0.80
C THR A 68 9.69 -20.05 1.74
N PRO A 69 10.90 -19.76 1.23
CA PRO A 69 12.03 -19.42 2.07
C PRO A 69 11.77 -18.18 2.93
N VAL A 70 12.09 -18.26 4.22
CA VAL A 70 12.10 -17.15 5.17
C VAL A 70 13.42 -17.17 5.94
N ASP A 71 13.74 -16.07 6.62
CA ASP A 71 14.93 -16.02 7.46
C ASP A 71 14.80 -17.03 8.61
N TYR A 72 15.92 -17.68 8.96
CA TYR A 72 15.95 -18.63 10.07
C TYR A 72 15.70 -17.99 11.45
N LEU A 73 15.87 -16.66 11.55
CA LEU A 73 15.54 -15.86 12.74
C LEU A 73 14.06 -15.51 12.82
N ASP A 74 13.27 -15.86 11.80
CA ASP A 74 11.83 -15.63 11.84
C ASP A 74 11.12 -16.71 12.68
N PHE A 75 11.05 -16.47 13.98
CA PHE A 75 10.37 -17.37 14.93
C PHE A 75 8.84 -17.40 14.79
N ALA A 76 8.23 -16.52 13.99
CA ALA A 76 6.80 -16.57 13.67
C ALA A 76 6.50 -17.55 12.53
N SER A 77 7.51 -18.07 11.85
CA SER A 77 7.33 -19.08 10.81
C SER A 77 7.00 -20.45 11.44
N PRO A 78 6.19 -21.30 10.78
CA PRO A 78 5.84 -22.62 11.31
C PRO A 78 7.04 -23.59 11.35
N ARG A 79 8.08 -23.32 10.54
CA ARG A 79 9.32 -24.10 10.49
C ARG A 79 10.50 -23.17 10.27
N SER A 80 11.65 -23.52 10.80
CA SER A 80 12.88 -22.76 10.54
C SER A 80 13.20 -22.73 9.04
N GLY A 81 13.38 -21.53 8.51
CA GLY A 81 13.69 -21.30 7.10
C GLY A 81 12.54 -21.50 6.10
N LEU A 82 11.33 -21.86 6.56
CA LEU A 82 10.18 -22.12 5.70
C LEU A 82 8.90 -21.47 6.27
N GLY A 83 8.29 -20.58 5.52
CA GLY A 83 7.11 -19.85 5.95
C GLY A 83 6.25 -19.33 4.82
N GLY A 84 5.34 -18.42 5.14
CA GLY A 84 4.41 -17.81 4.19
C GLY A 84 4.81 -16.42 3.73
N LYS A 85 4.23 -16.00 2.61
CA LYS A 85 4.29 -14.64 2.08
C LYS A 85 2.88 -14.07 1.99
N LEU A 86 2.77 -12.76 2.21
CA LEU A 86 1.53 -12.01 2.03
C LEU A 86 1.81 -10.79 1.16
N GLY A 87 1.08 -10.67 0.05
CA GLY A 87 1.06 -9.49 -0.80
C GLY A 87 -0.29 -8.81 -0.76
N LEU A 88 -0.29 -7.49 -0.67
CA LEU A 88 -1.49 -6.66 -0.69
C LEU A 88 -1.37 -5.65 -1.84
N ASP A 89 -2.31 -5.71 -2.79
CA ASP A 89 -2.39 -4.77 -3.92
C ASP A 89 -3.31 -3.60 -3.56
N ALA A 90 -2.73 -2.54 -2.99
CA ALA A 90 -3.42 -1.28 -2.69
C ALA A 90 -3.21 -0.21 -3.78
N THR A 91 -3.06 -0.63 -5.04
CA THR A 91 -3.04 0.27 -6.20
C THR A 91 -4.44 0.52 -6.75
N ASN A 92 -4.62 1.61 -7.51
CA ASN A 92 -5.83 1.84 -8.29
C ASN A 92 -6.10 0.65 -9.22
N LYS A 93 -7.39 0.32 -9.42
CA LYS A 93 -7.78 -0.79 -10.29
C LYS A 93 -8.03 -0.31 -11.71
N ILE A 94 -7.52 -1.05 -12.68
CA ILE A 94 -7.61 -0.71 -14.09
C ILE A 94 -8.05 -1.91 -14.93
N GLY A 95 -8.80 -1.65 -15.99
CA GLY A 95 -9.25 -2.67 -16.93
C GLY A 95 -9.99 -3.83 -16.25
N ALA A 96 -9.55 -5.06 -16.49
CA ALA A 96 -10.18 -6.26 -15.97
C ALA A 96 -10.10 -6.48 -14.44
N GLU A 97 -9.43 -5.58 -13.70
CA GLU A 97 -9.35 -5.67 -12.24
C GLU A 97 -10.62 -5.15 -11.55
N THR A 98 -11.50 -4.44 -12.25
CA THR A 98 -12.73 -3.89 -11.72
C THR A 98 -13.81 -3.81 -12.80
N GLU A 99 -15.05 -4.09 -12.42
CA GLU A 99 -16.24 -3.87 -13.27
C GLU A 99 -16.86 -2.49 -13.01
N ARG A 100 -16.37 -1.76 -11.99
CA ARG A 100 -16.88 -0.45 -11.60
C ARG A 100 -15.99 0.64 -12.17
N GLU A 101 -16.58 1.79 -12.43
CA GLU A 101 -15.81 3.02 -12.62
C GLU A 101 -14.98 3.27 -11.38
N TRP A 102 -13.66 3.44 -11.55
CA TRP A 102 -12.77 3.65 -10.43
C TRP A 102 -12.87 5.07 -9.92
N GLY A 103 -13.04 5.23 -8.62
CA GLY A 103 -13.22 6.53 -7.99
C GLY A 103 -11.97 7.43 -8.13
N ALA A 104 -12.21 8.73 -8.29
CA ALA A 104 -11.16 9.73 -8.22
C ALA A 104 -10.99 10.23 -6.76
N VAL A 105 -9.76 10.52 -6.39
CA VAL A 105 -9.47 11.13 -5.09
C VAL A 105 -10.03 12.56 -5.09
N LEU A 106 -10.93 12.82 -4.16
CA LEU A 106 -11.45 14.17 -3.96
C LEU A 106 -10.37 15.03 -3.29
N LYS A 107 -9.99 16.10 -3.96
CA LYS A 107 -9.09 17.12 -3.41
C LYS A 107 -9.82 18.46 -3.40
N MET A 108 -9.65 19.19 -2.31
CA MET A 108 -10.10 20.56 -2.25
C MET A 108 -9.27 21.43 -3.20
N ASN A 109 -9.87 22.46 -3.78
CA ASN A 109 -9.14 23.42 -4.60
C ASN A 109 -8.13 24.19 -3.74
N ASP A 110 -6.97 24.50 -4.32
CA ASP A 110 -5.87 25.17 -3.60
C ASP A 110 -6.28 26.53 -3.02
N ASP A 111 -7.14 27.28 -3.72
CA ASP A 111 -7.67 28.56 -3.27
C ASP A 111 -8.59 28.40 -2.04
N VAL A 112 -9.32 27.29 -1.97
CA VAL A 112 -10.17 26.96 -0.79
C VAL A 112 -9.30 26.55 0.38
N ILE A 113 -8.26 25.75 0.14
CA ILE A 113 -7.28 25.37 1.17
C ILE A 113 -6.64 26.63 1.75
N ALA A 114 -6.12 27.52 0.90
CA ALA A 114 -5.46 28.76 1.33
C ALA A 114 -6.42 29.67 2.14
N ARG A 115 -7.70 29.76 1.76
CA ARG A 115 -8.69 30.52 2.53
C ARG A 115 -8.98 29.92 3.90
N VAL A 116 -9.10 28.59 3.97
CA VAL A 116 -9.36 27.90 5.24
C VAL A 116 -8.13 28.04 6.15
N ASP A 117 -6.92 27.87 5.63
CA ASP A 117 -5.68 28.04 6.39
C ASP A 117 -5.53 29.45 6.95
N ALA A 118 -5.90 30.47 6.16
CA ALA A 118 -5.88 31.88 6.63
C ALA A 118 -6.91 32.17 7.76
N MET A 119 -8.01 31.43 7.78
CA MET A 119 -9.05 31.55 8.79
C MET A 119 -8.84 30.68 10.03
N TRP A 120 -7.82 29.82 10.01
CA TRP A 120 -7.64 28.75 11.00
C TRP A 120 -7.52 29.29 12.43
N GLY A 121 -6.76 30.39 12.60
CA GLY A 121 -6.62 31.06 13.87
C GLY A 121 -7.91 31.72 14.35
N GLU A 122 -8.68 32.33 13.43
CA GLU A 122 -9.98 32.98 13.77
C GLU A 122 -11.03 31.95 14.21
N LEU A 123 -10.92 30.70 13.70
CA LEU A 123 -11.81 29.59 14.07
C LEU A 123 -11.42 28.94 15.39
N GLY A 124 -10.33 29.37 16.03
CA GLY A 124 -9.83 28.77 17.26
C GLY A 124 -9.34 27.32 17.10
N LEU A 125 -8.92 26.96 15.88
CA LEU A 125 -8.48 25.63 15.52
C LEU A 125 -6.94 25.54 15.48
N ASP A 126 -6.23 26.57 15.94
CA ASP A 126 -4.79 26.57 16.07
C ASP A 126 -4.37 25.44 17.02
N LYS A 127 -3.66 24.49 16.48
CA LYS A 127 -3.27 23.33 17.24
C LYS A 127 -2.20 23.64 18.26
N GLU A 128 -2.51 23.47 19.48
CA GLU A 128 -1.71 22.64 20.36
C GLU A 128 -2.48 21.34 20.61
N THR A 129 -2.12 20.27 19.96
CA THR A 129 -2.38 18.94 20.48
C THR A 129 -1.15 18.09 20.29
N THR A 130 -0.13 18.44 21.08
CA THR A 130 0.85 17.49 21.58
C THR A 130 0.11 16.47 22.44
N ARG A 131 -0.05 15.25 21.95
CA ARG A 131 -0.12 14.02 22.77
C ARG A 131 0.49 12.87 22.01
#